data_fc1a9ab5dfaa137e064336228d770420
#
_entry.id   fc1a9ab5dfaa137e064336228d770420
#
_cell.length_a   1.000
_cell.length_b   1.000
_cell.length_c   1.000
_cell.angle_alpha   90.00
_cell.angle_beta   90.00
_cell.angle_gamma   90.00
#
_symmetry.space_group_name_H-M   'P 1'
#
loop_
_entity.id
_entity.type
_entity.pdbx_description
1 polymer ?
#
loop_
_entity_poly.entity_id
_entity_poly.type
_entity_poly.pdbx_seq_one_letter_code
_entity_poly.pdbx_strand_id
1 'polypeptide(L)'
;MPPTTVDLAALLVESPRAFNEYRTAHPDEAVTLQGVNLEGCDLAGADLRGANLFEANLAWSNLAGVNFEGADLRRSWLEGCNLVGSRFDGAQMDYANLRSSKLRGATFRGATLRWGTFQHSDLRDAVFDGANLRRVVFCDADLTGAAFKDADFAEADLRWANYQIDAIESDLSGACIR
;
A
#
# COMPACT_ATOMS: atom_id res chain seq x y z
N MET A 1 31.27 17.09 -18.38
CA MET A 1 29.83 17.30 -18.29
C MET A 1 29.42 16.76 -16.93
N PRO A 2 28.65 17.48 -16.12
CA PRO A 2 28.07 16.88 -14.95
C PRO A 2 27.18 15.70 -15.42
N PRO A 3 27.12 14.58 -14.68
CA PRO A 3 26.20 13.49 -15.03
C PRO A 3 24.79 14.08 -15.10
N THR A 4 24.09 13.82 -16.22
CA THR A 4 22.66 14.12 -16.31
C THR A 4 21.97 13.35 -15.21
N THR A 5 21.40 14.06 -14.24
CA THR A 5 20.55 13.45 -13.20
C THR A 5 19.42 12.72 -13.90
N VAL A 6 19.32 11.41 -13.69
CA VAL A 6 18.23 10.62 -14.26
C VAL A 6 16.93 11.06 -13.59
N ASP A 7 15.93 11.40 -14.38
CA ASP A 7 14.58 11.64 -13.87
C ASP A 7 13.93 10.30 -13.59
N LEU A 8 13.97 9.89 -12.32
CA LEU A 8 13.45 8.60 -11.88
C LEU A 8 11.93 8.47 -12.06
N ALA A 9 11.19 9.57 -11.97
CA ALA A 9 9.74 9.55 -12.19
C ALA A 9 9.42 9.32 -13.68
N ALA A 10 10.12 10.02 -14.57
CA ALA A 10 9.95 9.81 -16.01
C ALA A 10 10.36 8.40 -16.42
N LEU A 11 11.50 7.88 -15.94
CA LEU A 11 11.95 6.53 -16.21
C LEU A 11 10.96 5.46 -15.72
N LEU A 12 10.39 5.65 -14.52
CA LEU A 12 9.39 4.75 -13.94
C LEU A 12 8.13 4.68 -14.81
N VAL A 13 7.63 5.83 -15.28
CA VAL A 13 6.43 5.91 -16.12
C VAL A 13 6.68 5.35 -17.52
N GLU A 14 7.83 5.63 -18.09
CA GLU A 14 8.20 5.14 -19.43
C GLU A 14 8.36 3.61 -19.44
N SER A 15 9.06 3.06 -18.45
CA SER A 15 9.32 1.62 -18.35
C SER A 15 9.64 1.18 -16.92
N PRO A 16 8.68 0.57 -16.19
CA PRO A 16 8.96 -0.02 -14.88
C PRO A 16 10.11 -1.04 -14.92
N ARG A 17 10.28 -1.75 -16.04
CA ARG A 17 11.40 -2.68 -16.21
C ARG A 17 12.74 -1.94 -16.26
N ALA A 18 12.87 -0.90 -17.07
CA ALA A 18 14.10 -0.09 -17.15
C ALA A 18 14.40 0.59 -15.81
N PHE A 19 13.37 1.04 -15.10
CA PHE A 19 13.50 1.56 -13.74
C PHE A 19 14.06 0.49 -12.78
N ASN A 20 13.57 -0.75 -12.83
CA ASN A 20 14.06 -1.85 -12.00
C ASN A 20 15.53 -2.21 -12.33
N GLU A 21 15.89 -2.20 -13.61
CA GLU A 21 17.29 -2.39 -14.08
C GLU A 21 18.19 -1.27 -13.53
N TYR A 22 17.73 -0.01 -13.60
CA TYR A 22 18.43 1.14 -13.01
C TYR A 22 18.62 0.99 -11.50
N ARG A 23 17.56 0.63 -10.77
CA ARG A 23 17.60 0.36 -9.32
C ARG A 23 18.64 -0.70 -8.95
N THR A 24 18.72 -1.76 -9.76
CA THR A 24 19.69 -2.86 -9.55
C THR A 24 21.14 -2.38 -9.75
N ALA A 25 21.36 -1.49 -10.70
CA ALA A 25 22.68 -0.91 -10.99
C ALA A 25 23.09 0.17 -9.97
N HIS A 26 22.13 0.80 -9.28
CA HIS A 26 22.33 1.89 -8.32
C HIS A 26 21.63 1.60 -6.98
N PRO A 27 22.04 0.55 -6.24
CA PRO A 27 21.32 0.06 -5.06
C PRO A 27 21.27 1.05 -3.90
N ASP A 28 22.27 1.94 -3.79
CA ASP A 28 22.39 2.92 -2.72
C ASP A 28 21.71 4.26 -3.05
N GLU A 29 21.18 4.43 -4.26
CA GLU A 29 20.53 5.66 -4.67
C GLU A 29 19.11 5.73 -4.10
N ALA A 30 18.84 6.83 -3.40
CA ALA A 30 17.52 7.09 -2.84
C ALA A 30 16.49 7.41 -3.94
N VAL A 31 15.36 6.69 -3.94
CA VAL A 31 14.23 6.99 -4.83
C VAL A 31 13.33 8.01 -4.16
N THR A 32 13.41 9.26 -4.62
CA THR A 32 12.60 10.37 -4.10
C THR A 32 11.52 10.73 -5.11
N LEU A 33 10.28 10.34 -4.79
CA LEU A 33 9.05 10.56 -5.57
C LEU A 33 8.00 11.29 -4.73
N GLN A 34 8.45 12.13 -3.78
CA GLN A 34 7.57 12.88 -2.90
C GLN A 34 6.67 13.83 -3.72
N GLY A 35 5.36 13.79 -3.44
CA GLY A 35 4.37 14.64 -4.10
C GLY A 35 4.24 14.43 -5.61
N VAL A 36 4.85 13.37 -6.17
CA VAL A 36 4.77 13.09 -7.60
C VAL A 36 3.35 12.80 -8.02
N ASN A 37 2.96 13.23 -9.22
CA ASN A 37 1.70 12.83 -9.83
C ASN A 37 1.94 11.66 -10.82
N LEU A 38 1.48 10.48 -10.43
CA LEU A 38 1.53 9.22 -11.20
C LEU A 38 0.12 8.66 -11.43
N GLU A 39 -0.91 9.53 -11.39
CA GLU A 39 -2.29 9.14 -11.58
C GLU A 39 -2.51 8.43 -12.93
N GLY A 40 -3.21 7.30 -12.91
CA GLY A 40 -3.55 6.53 -14.10
C GLY A 40 -2.37 5.84 -14.80
N CYS A 41 -1.18 5.81 -14.20
CA CYS A 41 0.00 5.19 -14.80
C CYS A 41 -0.04 3.66 -14.70
N ASP A 42 0.63 2.98 -15.65
CA ASP A 42 0.93 1.55 -15.55
C ASP A 42 2.34 1.35 -14.98
N LEU A 43 2.40 0.97 -13.71
CA LEU A 43 3.64 0.76 -12.97
C LEU A 43 3.77 -0.70 -12.49
N ALA A 44 3.04 -1.61 -13.12
CA ALA A 44 3.01 -3.01 -12.69
C ALA A 44 4.41 -3.62 -12.56
N GLY A 45 4.66 -4.30 -11.43
CA GLY A 45 5.93 -4.96 -11.13
C GLY A 45 7.12 -4.02 -10.85
N ALA A 46 6.90 -2.72 -10.66
CA ALA A 46 7.96 -1.78 -10.30
C ALA A 46 8.57 -2.10 -8.92
N ASP A 47 9.86 -1.87 -8.77
CA ASP A 47 10.58 -1.97 -7.51
C ASP A 47 10.69 -0.60 -6.83
N LEU A 48 9.72 -0.31 -5.97
CA LEU A 48 9.63 0.92 -5.19
C LEU A 48 10.02 0.72 -3.71
N ARG A 49 10.83 -0.32 -3.42
CA ARG A 49 11.32 -0.58 -2.04
C ARG A 49 12.06 0.62 -1.49
N GLY A 50 11.70 1.03 -0.28
CA GLY A 50 12.30 2.15 0.42
C GLY A 50 12.11 3.51 -0.26
N ALA A 51 11.28 3.61 -1.31
CA ALA A 51 11.04 4.87 -2.00
C ALA A 51 10.31 5.88 -1.09
N ASN A 52 10.65 7.16 -1.21
CA ASN A 52 9.89 8.24 -0.62
C ASN A 52 8.76 8.65 -1.57
N LEU A 53 7.54 8.22 -1.24
CA LEU A 53 6.28 8.52 -1.95
C LEU A 53 5.34 9.36 -1.06
N PHE A 54 5.88 10.08 -0.09
CA PHE A 54 5.09 10.96 0.79
C PHE A 54 4.24 11.92 -0.03
N GLU A 55 2.93 11.94 0.21
CA GLU A 55 1.93 12.76 -0.52
C GLU A 55 1.87 12.50 -2.04
N ALA A 56 2.40 11.38 -2.55
CA ALA A 56 2.31 11.04 -3.96
C ALA A 56 0.87 10.73 -4.38
N ASN A 57 0.50 11.13 -5.60
CA ASN A 57 -0.76 10.76 -6.24
C ASN A 57 -0.53 9.57 -7.19
N LEU A 58 -1.02 8.39 -6.79
CA LEU A 58 -1.00 7.13 -7.55
C LEU A 58 -2.41 6.69 -7.94
N ALA A 59 -3.44 7.52 -7.72
CA ALA A 59 -4.84 7.14 -7.91
C ALA A 59 -5.08 6.56 -9.32
N TRP A 60 -5.95 5.54 -9.39
CA TRP A 60 -6.39 4.88 -10.62
C TRP A 60 -5.28 4.17 -11.41
N SER A 61 -4.11 3.98 -10.83
CA SER A 61 -2.96 3.36 -11.48
C SER A 61 -2.99 1.82 -11.42
N ASN A 62 -2.32 1.19 -12.39
CA ASN A 62 -2.02 -0.22 -12.34
C ASN A 62 -0.71 -0.44 -11.57
N LEU A 63 -0.83 -0.94 -10.35
CA LEU A 63 0.26 -1.20 -9.40
C LEU A 63 0.36 -2.70 -9.06
N ALA A 64 -0.16 -3.59 -9.92
CA ALA A 64 -0.16 -5.02 -9.68
C ALA A 64 1.28 -5.54 -9.48
N GLY A 65 1.51 -6.27 -8.39
CA GLY A 65 2.81 -6.86 -8.06
C GLY A 65 3.93 -5.87 -7.77
N VAL A 66 3.63 -4.59 -7.56
CA VAL A 66 4.64 -3.59 -7.16
C VAL A 66 5.20 -3.91 -5.78
N ASN A 67 6.50 -3.73 -5.61
CA ASN A 67 7.15 -3.87 -4.33
C ASN A 67 7.36 -2.52 -3.66
N PHE A 68 6.60 -2.24 -2.59
CA PHE A 68 6.68 -1.05 -1.74
C PHE A 68 7.28 -1.35 -0.35
N GLU A 69 8.01 -2.45 -0.19
CA GLU A 69 8.59 -2.79 1.12
C GLU A 69 9.40 -1.64 1.71
N GLY A 70 9.08 -1.24 2.94
CA GLY A 70 9.74 -0.16 3.65
C GLY A 70 9.56 1.24 3.04
N ALA A 71 8.72 1.41 2.02
CA ALA A 71 8.47 2.71 1.41
C ALA A 71 7.74 3.68 2.35
N ASP A 72 7.93 4.97 2.15
CA ASP A 72 7.15 6.03 2.78
C ASP A 72 6.00 6.45 1.86
N LEU A 73 4.81 5.94 2.15
CA LEU A 73 3.55 6.21 1.45
C LEU A 73 2.58 7.03 2.32
N ARG A 74 3.07 7.71 3.35
CA ARG A 74 2.21 8.51 4.22
C ARG A 74 1.51 9.59 3.41
N ARG A 75 0.18 9.74 3.65
CA ARG A 75 -0.70 10.69 2.96
C ARG A 75 -0.78 10.51 1.44
N SER A 76 -0.33 9.38 0.92
CA SER A 76 -0.44 9.08 -0.52
C SER A 76 -1.89 8.77 -0.92
N TRP A 77 -2.18 9.00 -2.21
CA TRP A 77 -3.47 8.70 -2.81
C TRP A 77 -3.33 7.47 -3.72
N LEU A 78 -3.95 6.36 -3.29
CA LEU A 78 -3.96 5.06 -3.95
C LEU A 78 -5.40 4.63 -4.28
N GLU A 79 -6.34 5.58 -4.33
CA GLU A 79 -7.75 5.30 -4.62
C GLU A 79 -7.93 4.66 -5.99
N GLY A 80 -8.79 3.63 -6.08
CA GLY A 80 -9.13 2.97 -7.33
C GLY A 80 -8.02 2.18 -8.01
N CYS A 81 -6.88 1.96 -7.33
CA CYS A 81 -5.73 1.27 -7.90
C CYS A 81 -5.96 -0.24 -8.07
N ASN A 82 -5.28 -0.82 -9.05
CA ASN A 82 -5.04 -2.25 -9.11
C ASN A 82 -3.73 -2.58 -8.36
N LEU A 83 -3.84 -3.12 -7.15
CA LEU A 83 -2.75 -3.46 -6.24
C LEU A 83 -2.68 -4.97 -5.96
N VAL A 84 -3.22 -5.80 -6.86
CA VAL A 84 -3.23 -7.25 -6.69
C VAL A 84 -1.81 -7.78 -6.53
N GLY A 85 -1.56 -8.50 -5.42
CA GLY A 85 -0.27 -9.10 -5.11
C GLY A 85 0.87 -8.13 -4.81
N SER A 86 0.59 -6.83 -4.56
CA SER A 86 1.61 -5.85 -4.16
C SER A 86 2.11 -6.11 -2.74
N ARG A 87 3.31 -5.61 -2.43
CA ARG A 87 3.97 -5.83 -1.15
C ARG A 87 4.23 -4.50 -0.47
N PHE A 88 3.67 -4.33 0.75
CA PHE A 88 3.83 -3.15 1.59
C PHE A 88 4.47 -3.48 2.95
N ASP A 89 5.19 -4.61 3.03
CA ASP A 89 5.74 -5.07 4.30
C ASP A 89 6.69 -4.01 4.89
N GLY A 90 6.43 -3.60 6.14
CA GLY A 90 7.17 -2.55 6.83
C GLY A 90 6.98 -1.12 6.28
N ALA A 91 6.10 -0.91 5.31
CA ALA A 91 5.85 0.43 4.75
C ALA A 91 5.20 1.39 5.77
N GLN A 92 5.48 2.67 5.64
CA GLN A 92 4.81 3.74 6.37
C GLN A 92 3.66 4.27 5.52
N MET A 93 2.42 4.06 5.96
CA MET A 93 1.20 4.37 5.19
C MET A 93 0.16 5.15 6.01
N ASP A 94 0.58 5.84 7.06
CA ASP A 94 -0.35 6.63 7.87
C ASP A 94 -1.07 7.65 6.98
N TYR A 95 -2.41 7.73 7.12
CA TYR A 95 -3.29 8.59 6.32
C TYR A 95 -3.33 8.27 4.82
N ALA A 96 -2.84 7.11 4.38
CA ALA A 96 -2.95 6.70 2.98
C ALA A 96 -4.42 6.43 2.60
N ASN A 97 -4.81 6.84 1.39
CA ASN A 97 -6.14 6.58 0.84
C ASN A 97 -6.08 5.43 -0.18
N LEU A 98 -6.59 4.24 0.23
CA LEU A 98 -6.69 3.04 -0.63
C LEU A 98 -8.15 2.69 -0.97
N ARG A 99 -9.06 3.66 -0.87
CA ARG A 99 -10.48 3.45 -1.13
C ARG A 99 -10.70 2.83 -2.52
N SER A 100 -11.68 1.92 -2.62
CA SER A 100 -12.11 1.29 -3.87
C SER A 100 -11.01 0.57 -4.66
N SER A 101 -9.92 0.17 -4.01
CA SER A 101 -8.78 -0.48 -4.65
C SER A 101 -8.87 -1.99 -4.63
N LYS A 102 -8.22 -2.65 -5.60
CA LYS A 102 -8.11 -4.10 -5.69
C LYS A 102 -6.79 -4.53 -5.05
N LEU A 103 -6.87 -5.15 -3.86
CA LEU A 103 -5.73 -5.50 -3.00
C LEU A 103 -5.65 -7.00 -2.73
N ARG A 104 -6.29 -7.81 -3.56
CA ARG A 104 -6.30 -9.26 -3.35
C ARG A 104 -4.88 -9.82 -3.26
N GLY A 105 -4.59 -10.54 -2.15
CA GLY A 105 -3.29 -11.13 -1.88
C GLY A 105 -2.16 -10.12 -1.63
N ALA A 106 -2.46 -8.85 -1.41
CA ALA A 106 -1.45 -7.86 -1.01
C ALA A 106 -0.93 -8.14 0.41
N THR A 107 0.33 -7.76 0.70
CA THR A 107 0.93 -7.96 2.02
C THR A 107 1.28 -6.63 2.68
N PHE A 108 0.97 -6.53 3.99
CA PHE A 108 1.17 -5.35 4.83
C PHE A 108 1.84 -5.72 6.17
N ARG A 109 2.66 -6.77 6.20
CA ARG A 109 3.26 -7.25 7.46
C ARG A 109 4.08 -6.16 8.13
N GLY A 110 3.75 -5.86 9.38
CA GLY A 110 4.45 -4.83 10.17
C GLY A 110 4.32 -3.40 9.62
N ALA A 111 3.45 -3.15 8.64
CA ALA A 111 3.21 -1.81 8.12
C ALA A 111 2.49 -0.91 9.13
N THR A 112 2.69 0.41 9.04
CA THR A 112 1.90 1.39 9.78
C THR A 112 0.86 2.02 8.86
N LEU A 113 -0.43 1.92 9.26
CA LEU A 113 -1.59 2.31 8.44
C LEU A 113 -2.55 3.24 9.20
N ARG A 114 -2.09 3.85 10.29
CA ARG A 114 -2.96 4.65 11.17
C ARG A 114 -3.74 5.71 10.38
N TRP A 115 -5.06 5.79 10.63
CA TRP A 115 -5.96 6.74 9.95
C TRP A 115 -6.08 6.51 8.44
N GLY A 116 -5.58 5.40 7.92
CA GLY A 116 -5.75 5.02 6.52
C GLY A 116 -7.19 4.60 6.21
N THR A 117 -7.55 4.54 4.94
CA THR A 117 -8.87 4.07 4.53
C THR A 117 -8.79 3.02 3.41
N PHE A 118 -9.55 1.93 3.60
CA PHE A 118 -9.78 0.84 2.64
C PHE A 118 -11.26 0.68 2.31
N GLN A 119 -12.06 1.73 2.46
CA GLN A 119 -13.50 1.64 2.17
C GLN A 119 -13.76 1.08 0.77
N HIS A 120 -14.72 0.13 0.66
CA HIS A 120 -15.13 -0.50 -0.59
C HIS A 120 -14.00 -1.24 -1.34
N SER A 121 -12.90 -1.61 -0.67
CA SER A 121 -11.76 -2.29 -1.30
C SER A 121 -11.91 -3.82 -1.26
N ASP A 122 -11.32 -4.49 -2.26
CA ASP A 122 -11.16 -5.95 -2.30
C ASP A 122 -9.84 -6.35 -1.64
N LEU A 123 -9.90 -6.77 -0.39
CA LEU A 123 -8.78 -7.19 0.45
C LEU A 123 -8.73 -8.71 0.66
N ARG A 124 -9.40 -9.47 -0.20
CA ARG A 124 -9.41 -10.93 -0.08
C ARG A 124 -8.00 -11.49 -0.07
N ASP A 125 -7.77 -12.42 0.83
CA ASP A 125 -6.48 -13.09 1.01
C ASP A 125 -5.30 -12.12 1.34
N ALA A 126 -5.57 -10.88 1.75
CA ALA A 126 -4.53 -9.92 2.15
C ALA A 126 -3.91 -10.29 3.51
N VAL A 127 -2.67 -9.88 3.77
CA VAL A 127 -1.95 -10.23 5.00
C VAL A 127 -1.53 -8.97 5.75
N PHE A 128 -2.05 -8.81 6.98
CA PHE A 128 -1.78 -7.67 7.86
C PHE A 128 -1.06 -8.06 9.16
N ASP A 129 -0.34 -9.20 9.16
CA ASP A 129 0.29 -9.70 10.39
C ASP A 129 1.22 -8.65 11.01
N GLY A 130 1.01 -8.34 12.29
CA GLY A 130 1.77 -7.34 13.03
C GLY A 130 1.56 -5.88 12.57
N ALA A 131 0.60 -5.62 11.68
CA ALA A 131 0.35 -4.25 11.19
C ALA A 131 -0.29 -3.36 12.26
N ASN A 132 0.01 -2.07 12.23
CA ASN A 132 -0.66 -1.06 13.02
C ASN A 132 -1.85 -0.49 12.25
N LEU A 133 -3.07 -0.98 12.58
CA LEU A 133 -4.35 -0.64 11.96
C LEU A 133 -5.19 0.33 12.80
N ARG A 134 -4.57 1.03 13.75
CA ARG A 134 -5.32 1.95 14.63
C ARG A 134 -6.04 3.00 13.82
N ARG A 135 -7.37 3.12 14.05
CA ARG A 135 -8.26 4.09 13.39
C ARG A 135 -8.35 3.94 11.88
N VAL A 136 -7.98 2.78 11.35
CA VAL A 136 -8.19 2.46 9.94
C VAL A 136 -9.68 2.28 9.66
N VAL A 137 -10.12 2.72 8.49
CA VAL A 137 -11.51 2.57 8.04
C VAL A 137 -11.59 1.45 7.00
N PHE A 138 -12.27 0.34 7.35
CA PHE A 138 -12.54 -0.82 6.49
C PHE A 138 -14.01 -0.92 6.07
N CYS A 139 -14.80 0.14 6.25
CA CYS A 139 -16.24 0.08 5.92
C CYS A 139 -16.48 -0.47 4.52
N ASP A 140 -17.40 -1.43 4.39
CA ASP A 140 -17.75 -2.09 3.12
C ASP A 140 -16.57 -2.78 2.39
N ALA A 141 -15.46 -3.04 3.05
CA ALA A 141 -14.34 -3.79 2.47
C ALA A 141 -14.59 -5.30 2.48
N ASP A 142 -14.09 -6.03 1.50
CA ASP A 142 -14.09 -7.50 1.49
C ASP A 142 -12.76 -8.02 2.05
N LEU A 143 -12.79 -8.49 3.30
CA LEU A 143 -11.67 -9.05 4.06
C LEU A 143 -11.69 -10.59 4.09
N THR A 144 -12.45 -11.24 3.21
CA THR A 144 -12.55 -12.71 3.17
C THR A 144 -11.17 -13.34 3.00
N GLY A 145 -10.79 -14.23 3.92
CA GLY A 145 -9.48 -14.92 3.89
C GLY A 145 -8.28 -14.04 4.29
N ALA A 146 -8.50 -12.78 4.68
CA ALA A 146 -7.40 -11.93 5.14
C ALA A 146 -6.86 -12.39 6.49
N ALA A 147 -5.53 -12.31 6.69
CA ALA A 147 -4.82 -12.65 7.91
C ALA A 147 -4.43 -11.38 8.69
N PHE A 148 -4.58 -11.44 10.04
CA PHE A 148 -4.36 -10.28 10.91
C PHE A 148 -3.63 -10.66 12.21
N LYS A 149 -2.81 -11.70 12.18
CA LYS A 149 -2.13 -12.15 13.40
C LYS A 149 -1.34 -10.99 14.03
N ASP A 150 -1.55 -10.77 15.33
CA ASP A 150 -0.86 -9.72 16.11
C ASP A 150 -1.07 -8.27 15.58
N ALA A 151 -2.11 -8.01 14.77
CA ALA A 151 -2.44 -6.67 14.28
C ALA A 151 -3.13 -5.82 15.36
N ASP A 152 -2.86 -4.51 15.39
CA ASP A 152 -3.49 -3.55 16.32
C ASP A 152 -4.68 -2.84 15.66
N PHE A 153 -5.91 -3.24 16.05
CA PHE A 153 -7.17 -2.68 15.55
C PHE A 153 -7.78 -1.58 16.44
N ALA A 154 -7.04 -1.03 17.40
CA ALA A 154 -7.63 -0.06 18.31
C ALA A 154 -8.32 1.08 17.54
N GLU A 155 -9.59 1.31 17.84
CA GLU A 155 -10.44 2.32 17.21
C GLU A 155 -10.63 2.15 15.67
N ALA A 156 -10.32 0.97 15.10
CA ALA A 156 -10.60 0.70 13.69
C ALA A 156 -12.11 0.57 13.42
N ASP A 157 -12.54 0.92 12.22
CA ASP A 157 -13.94 0.85 11.79
C ASP A 157 -14.14 -0.27 10.74
N LEU A 158 -14.74 -1.39 11.18
CA LEU A 158 -15.04 -2.56 10.34
C LEU A 158 -16.53 -2.67 10.00
N ARG A 159 -17.32 -1.62 10.20
CA ARG A 159 -18.77 -1.67 9.92
C ARG A 159 -19.01 -2.06 8.46
N TRP A 160 -19.94 -3.03 8.28
CA TRP A 160 -20.32 -3.59 6.96
C TRP A 160 -19.18 -4.24 6.18
N ALA A 161 -17.99 -4.37 6.76
CA ALA A 161 -16.93 -5.17 6.15
C ALA A 161 -17.31 -6.65 6.13
N ASN A 162 -16.94 -7.36 5.07
CA ASN A 162 -17.11 -8.80 4.96
C ASN A 162 -15.86 -9.51 5.51
N TYR A 163 -15.96 -10.15 6.67
CA TYR A 163 -14.86 -10.88 7.33
C TYR A 163 -15.36 -12.06 8.12
N GLN A 164 -14.49 -13.04 8.37
CA GLN A 164 -14.75 -14.17 9.26
C GLN A 164 -14.11 -13.87 10.61
N ILE A 165 -14.93 -13.66 11.66
CA ILE A 165 -14.45 -13.31 13.02
C ILE A 165 -13.46 -14.36 13.54
N ASP A 166 -13.71 -15.66 13.28
CA ASP A 166 -12.86 -16.75 13.76
C ASP A 166 -11.46 -16.78 13.10
N ALA A 167 -11.26 -16.07 12.00
CA ALA A 167 -9.99 -15.96 11.31
C ALA A 167 -9.14 -14.77 11.80
N ILE A 168 -9.71 -13.89 12.64
CA ILE A 168 -8.99 -12.75 13.19
C ILE A 168 -8.33 -13.16 14.51
N GLU A 169 -7.08 -13.58 14.44
CA GLU A 169 -6.24 -13.90 15.61
C GLU A 169 -5.73 -12.64 16.31
N SER A 170 -6.58 -11.61 16.46
CA SER A 170 -6.21 -10.31 17.04
C SER A 170 -7.29 -9.79 17.96
N ASP A 171 -6.92 -8.91 18.89
CA ASP A 171 -7.84 -8.23 19.79
C ASP A 171 -8.66 -7.14 19.08
N LEU A 172 -9.95 -7.39 18.88
CA LEU A 172 -10.91 -6.44 18.32
C LEU A 172 -11.65 -5.60 19.37
N SER A 173 -11.27 -5.68 20.66
CA SER A 173 -12.03 -5.05 21.76
C SER A 173 -12.18 -3.53 21.63
N GLY A 174 -11.30 -2.87 20.88
CA GLY A 174 -11.36 -1.44 20.60
C GLY A 174 -11.93 -1.06 19.23
N ALA A 175 -12.30 -2.04 18.39
CA ALA A 175 -12.79 -1.80 17.04
C ALA A 175 -14.32 -1.58 17.00
N CYS A 176 -14.79 -0.81 16.02
CA CYS A 176 -16.21 -0.65 15.70
C CYS A 176 -16.63 -1.73 14.67
N ILE A 177 -17.48 -2.69 15.09
CA ILE A 177 -17.82 -3.90 14.30
C ILE A 177 -19.31 -4.05 13.96
N ARG A 178 -20.13 -3.00 14.08
CA ARG A 178 -21.59 -3.04 13.84
C ARG A 178 -22.00 -2.17 12.67
#